data_e8ba41baf4e61d8e38a5ff4f974f434b
#
_entry.id   e8ba41baf4e61d8e38a5ff4f974f434b
#
_cell.length_a   1.000
_cell.length_b   1.000
_cell.length_c   1.000
_cell.angle_alpha   90.00
_cell.angle_beta   90.00
_cell.angle_gamma   90.00
#
_symmetry.space_group_name_H-M   'P 1'
#
loop_
_entity.id
_entity.type
_entity.pdbx_description
1 polymer ?
#
loop_
_entity_poly.entity_id
_entity_poly.type
_entity_poly.pdbx_seq_one_letter_code
_entity_poly.pdbx_strand_id
1 'polypeptide(L)'
;MEIKVLASKIQRESVELAALQAGKAEWTEIFHDAIKDLKSTDLLSVRNRDWRDDVTPEVHQPADTVLPVWGESAPPSSSGQYLGNTFSLRTPRPDVSVGMTDASLASVLRPARGDNARFFLNDLQDTEALISDPGLTRLHLCFPFFVIETKSGAAGGNLYQAQNQSAVSGASAINILKGITELYELEYPKRHGGKEAHSTVDLPLLAFSMTTEGPVCEIWAHFWDTSKKGYCMTNMGIWRTTSEAGALEVVSRMSRILRWGSAGLRNAIAERLSNLYKIWS
;
A
#
# COMPACT_ATOMS: atom_id res chain seq x y z
N MET A 1 24.54 1.82 -2.29
CA MET A 1 25.02 0.42 -2.50
C MET A 1 24.72 0.02 -3.94
N GLU A 2 25.61 -0.70 -4.62
CA GLU A 2 25.33 -1.22 -5.95
C GLU A 2 24.28 -2.35 -5.88
N ILE A 3 23.30 -2.32 -6.78
CA ILE A 3 22.20 -3.32 -6.83
C ILE A 3 22.76 -4.75 -6.92
N LYS A 4 23.84 -4.97 -7.68
CA LYS A 4 24.46 -6.28 -7.81
C LYS A 4 25.05 -6.80 -6.49
N VAL A 5 25.71 -5.93 -5.73
CA VAL A 5 26.28 -6.29 -4.41
C VAL A 5 25.18 -6.68 -3.43
N LEU A 6 24.10 -5.92 -3.38
CA LEU A 6 22.94 -6.24 -2.54
C LEU A 6 22.26 -7.54 -2.98
N ALA A 7 22.10 -7.74 -4.29
CA ALA A 7 21.51 -8.96 -4.84
C ALA A 7 22.33 -10.21 -4.47
N SER A 8 23.66 -10.12 -4.58
CA SER A 8 24.54 -11.22 -4.16
C SER A 8 24.48 -11.50 -2.65
N LYS A 9 24.34 -10.44 -1.83
CA LYS A 9 24.09 -10.60 -0.38
C LYS A 9 22.78 -11.35 -0.12
N ILE A 10 21.68 -10.89 -0.71
CA ILE A 10 20.34 -11.51 -0.54
C ILE A 10 20.36 -12.97 -1.04
N GLN A 11 20.98 -13.23 -2.17
CA GLN A 11 21.08 -14.61 -2.70
C GLN A 11 21.77 -15.54 -1.72
N ARG A 12 22.91 -15.15 -1.17
CA ARG A 12 23.67 -15.94 -0.19
C ARG A 12 22.84 -16.18 1.08
N GLU A 13 22.29 -15.11 1.68
CA GLU A 13 21.43 -15.19 2.87
C GLU A 13 20.20 -16.06 2.62
N SER A 14 19.57 -15.95 1.43
CA SER A 14 18.41 -16.77 1.05
C SER A 14 18.77 -18.27 0.96
N VAL A 15 19.97 -18.61 0.48
CA VAL A 15 20.44 -20.00 0.44
C VAL A 15 20.62 -20.55 1.86
N GLU A 16 21.23 -19.75 2.74
CA GLU A 16 21.43 -20.14 4.15
C GLU A 16 20.11 -20.31 4.88
N LEU A 17 19.18 -19.35 4.77
CA LEU A 17 17.84 -19.43 5.40
C LEU A 17 17.01 -20.60 4.86
N ALA A 18 17.10 -20.89 3.57
CA ALA A 18 16.40 -22.03 2.98
C ALA A 18 16.95 -23.37 3.50
N ALA A 19 18.26 -23.48 3.66
CA ALA A 19 18.90 -24.69 4.23
C ALA A 19 18.55 -24.90 5.71
N LEU A 20 18.39 -23.82 6.47
CA LEU A 20 17.98 -23.82 7.89
C LEU A 20 16.46 -23.99 8.09
N GLN A 21 15.67 -24.03 7.03
CA GLN A 21 14.19 -23.99 7.11
C GLN A 21 13.71 -22.84 8.00
N ALA A 22 14.30 -21.65 7.80
CA ALA A 22 14.10 -20.46 8.62
C ALA A 22 12.62 -20.05 8.70
N GLY A 23 12.25 -19.46 9.82
CA GLY A 23 10.91 -18.96 10.07
C GLY A 23 10.59 -17.64 9.34
N LYS A 24 9.38 -17.16 9.56
CA LYS A 24 8.89 -15.91 8.96
C LYS A 24 9.74 -14.71 9.32
N ALA A 25 10.21 -14.62 10.57
CA ALA A 25 10.91 -13.43 11.08
C ALA A 25 12.23 -13.20 10.35
N GLU A 26 12.99 -14.25 10.12
CA GLU A 26 14.27 -14.21 9.42
C GLU A 26 14.10 -13.81 7.96
N TRP A 27 13.09 -14.35 7.27
CA TRP A 27 12.77 -13.95 5.91
C TRP A 27 12.32 -12.49 5.82
N THR A 28 11.54 -12.01 6.80
CA THR A 28 11.15 -10.59 6.86
C THR A 28 12.38 -9.69 7.04
N GLU A 29 13.34 -10.11 7.86
CA GLU A 29 14.55 -9.33 8.17
C GLU A 29 15.38 -9.03 6.92
N ILE A 30 15.71 -10.04 6.11
CA ILE A 30 16.56 -9.83 4.92
C ILE A 30 15.93 -8.85 3.92
N PHE A 31 14.60 -8.89 3.73
CA PHE A 31 13.92 -7.95 2.83
C PHE A 31 13.78 -6.56 3.44
N HIS A 32 13.57 -6.47 4.75
CA HIS A 32 13.54 -5.17 5.42
C HIS A 32 14.90 -4.49 5.41
N ASP A 33 15.98 -5.23 5.60
CA ASP A 33 17.34 -4.70 5.49
C ASP A 33 17.64 -4.26 4.05
N ALA A 34 17.22 -5.03 3.06
CA ALA A 34 17.33 -4.61 1.66
C ALA A 34 16.59 -3.27 1.39
N ILE A 35 15.40 -3.06 1.98
CA ILE A 35 14.70 -1.77 1.88
C ILE A 35 15.53 -0.67 2.53
N LYS A 36 16.10 -0.88 3.72
CA LYS A 36 16.95 0.12 4.40
C LYS A 36 18.15 0.53 3.55
N ASP A 37 18.75 -0.44 2.86
CA ASP A 37 19.90 -0.22 1.99
C ASP A 37 19.53 0.51 0.67
N LEU A 38 18.31 0.31 0.17
CA LEU A 38 17.84 0.85 -1.12
C LEU A 38 17.11 2.19 -1.01
N LYS A 39 16.41 2.43 0.12
CA LYS A 39 15.53 3.61 0.25
C LYS A 39 16.34 4.90 0.42
N SER A 40 15.77 6.00 -0.09
CA SER A 40 16.26 7.34 0.23
C SER A 40 15.86 7.77 1.65
N THR A 41 16.46 8.85 2.14
CA THR A 41 16.08 9.48 3.42
C THR A 41 14.65 10.03 3.44
N ASP A 42 14.05 10.24 2.28
CA ASP A 42 12.67 10.70 2.12
C ASP A 42 11.63 9.63 2.49
N LEU A 43 12.06 8.37 2.54
CA LEU A 43 11.20 7.22 2.81
C LEU A 43 11.43 6.66 4.20
N LEU A 44 10.34 6.23 4.82
CA LEU A 44 10.33 5.48 6.06
C LEU A 44 9.87 4.05 5.80
N SER A 45 10.47 3.09 6.49
CA SER A 45 9.97 1.72 6.56
C SER A 45 9.68 1.36 8.02
N VAL A 46 8.51 0.79 8.27
CA VAL A 46 8.06 0.30 9.57
C VAL A 46 7.67 -1.17 9.50
N ARG A 47 7.76 -1.87 10.64
CA ARG A 47 7.46 -3.31 10.70
C ARG A 47 6.32 -3.60 11.65
N ASN A 48 5.45 -4.55 11.26
CA ASN A 48 4.42 -5.15 12.11
C ASN A 48 3.56 -4.10 12.86
N ARG A 49 3.11 -3.07 12.15
CA ARG A 49 2.24 -2.03 12.71
C ARG A 49 0.82 -2.20 12.23
N ASP A 50 -0.10 -2.12 13.17
CA ASP A 50 -1.53 -2.15 12.87
C ASP A 50 -1.92 -0.84 12.21
N TRP A 51 -2.66 -0.94 11.11
CA TRP A 51 -3.29 0.20 10.45
C TRP A 51 -4.66 0.47 11.06
N ARG A 52 -5.27 1.58 10.73
CA ARG A 52 -6.64 1.94 11.10
C ARG A 52 -7.61 1.08 10.27
N ASP A 53 -8.75 0.77 10.84
CA ASP A 53 -9.81 0.02 10.15
C ASP A 53 -10.52 0.86 9.09
N ASP A 54 -10.65 2.17 9.30
CA ASP A 54 -11.29 3.12 8.39
C ASP A 54 -10.54 3.34 7.06
N VAL A 55 -9.26 2.96 6.96
CA VAL A 55 -8.55 2.93 5.68
C VAL A 55 -8.80 1.64 4.89
N THR A 56 -9.41 0.63 5.51
CA THR A 56 -9.73 -0.63 4.86
C THR A 56 -10.95 -0.45 3.94
N PRO A 57 -10.87 -0.82 2.65
CA PRO A 57 -11.99 -0.64 1.76
C PRO A 57 -13.17 -1.56 2.14
N GLU A 58 -14.38 -1.06 2.00
CA GLU A 58 -15.58 -1.87 2.16
C GLU A 58 -15.74 -2.85 0.99
N VAL A 59 -16.15 -4.07 1.30
CA VAL A 59 -16.47 -5.07 0.29
C VAL A 59 -17.96 -5.07 0.06
N HIS A 60 -18.38 -4.57 -1.09
CA HIS A 60 -19.76 -4.69 -1.53
C HIS A 60 -19.92 -5.95 -2.37
N GLN A 61 -20.76 -6.90 -1.91
CA GLN A 61 -21.20 -7.96 -2.80
C GLN A 61 -22.18 -7.37 -3.83
N PRO A 62 -22.02 -7.67 -5.13
CA PRO A 62 -23.06 -7.39 -6.09
C PRO A 62 -24.35 -8.11 -5.66
N ALA A 63 -25.46 -7.40 -5.67
CA ALA A 63 -26.77 -7.92 -5.22
C ALA A 63 -27.21 -9.21 -5.95
N ASP A 64 -26.61 -9.53 -7.09
CA ASP A 64 -26.94 -10.66 -7.95
C ASP A 64 -25.99 -11.87 -7.78
N THR A 65 -25.04 -11.84 -6.85
CA THR A 65 -24.14 -12.99 -6.64
C THR A 65 -24.82 -13.99 -5.70
N VAL A 66 -25.76 -14.74 -6.22
CA VAL A 66 -26.22 -16.00 -5.59
C VAL A 66 -25.07 -16.97 -5.74
N LEU A 67 -24.26 -17.15 -4.69
CA LEU A 67 -23.29 -18.23 -4.67
C LEU A 67 -24.07 -19.55 -4.79
N PRO A 68 -23.75 -20.44 -5.74
CA PRO A 68 -24.39 -21.73 -5.81
C PRO A 68 -24.06 -22.50 -4.53
N VAL A 69 -25.06 -22.70 -3.70
CA VAL A 69 -24.96 -23.60 -2.54
C VAL A 69 -24.88 -25.02 -3.08
N TRP A 70 -23.70 -25.61 -3.06
CA TRP A 70 -23.51 -27.01 -3.40
C TRP A 70 -24.16 -27.85 -2.31
N GLY A 71 -25.33 -28.41 -2.60
CA GLY A 71 -25.81 -29.58 -1.90
C GLY A 71 -27.02 -29.47 -0.96
N GLU A 72 -27.89 -28.46 -1.05
CA GLU A 72 -29.20 -28.58 -0.40
C GLU A 72 -30.32 -27.99 -1.27
N SER A 73 -31.32 -28.84 -1.56
CA SER A 73 -32.58 -28.44 -2.14
C SER A 73 -33.39 -27.69 -1.08
N ALA A 74 -33.31 -26.35 -1.08
CA ALA A 74 -34.13 -25.52 -0.22
C ALA A 74 -35.55 -25.37 -0.76
N PRO A 75 -36.61 -25.45 0.10
CA PRO A 75 -37.99 -25.20 -0.30
C PRO A 75 -38.22 -23.71 -0.56
N PRO A 76 -39.13 -23.37 -1.50
CA PRO A 76 -39.44 -21.98 -1.78
C PRO A 76 -40.42 -21.45 -0.74
N SER A 77 -40.00 -20.61 0.17
CA SER A 77 -40.90 -19.67 0.83
C SER A 77 -40.19 -18.62 1.67
N SER A 78 -40.74 -17.46 1.54
CA SER A 78 -40.67 -16.25 2.36
C SER A 78 -39.69 -15.18 1.95
N SER A 79 -40.23 -14.03 1.63
CA SER A 79 -39.66 -12.71 1.49
C SER A 79 -38.84 -12.31 2.72
N GLY A 80 -37.63 -12.84 2.81
CA GLY A 80 -36.61 -12.40 3.75
C GLY A 80 -35.81 -11.27 3.10
N GLN A 81 -35.86 -10.11 3.69
CA GLN A 81 -34.92 -9.04 3.42
C GLN A 81 -33.48 -9.64 3.55
N TYR A 82 -32.82 -9.84 2.44
CA TYR A 82 -31.37 -10.12 2.44
C TYR A 82 -30.68 -8.86 2.96
N LEU A 83 -30.44 -8.79 4.26
CA LEU A 83 -29.42 -7.93 4.83
C LEU A 83 -28.12 -8.36 4.15
N GLY A 84 -27.61 -7.54 3.25
CA GLY A 84 -26.34 -7.79 2.57
C GLY A 84 -25.29 -8.07 3.61
N ASN A 85 -24.77 -9.29 3.63
CA ASN A 85 -23.64 -9.64 4.49
C ASN A 85 -22.43 -8.81 4.01
N THR A 86 -22.19 -7.70 4.66
CA THR A 86 -20.94 -6.97 4.54
C THR A 86 -19.84 -7.86 5.13
N PHE A 87 -19.01 -8.45 4.27
CA PHE A 87 -17.82 -9.14 4.75
C PHE A 87 -16.84 -8.09 5.24
N SER A 88 -16.61 -8.06 6.55
CA SER A 88 -15.56 -7.26 7.14
C SER A 88 -14.20 -7.83 6.73
N LEU A 89 -13.41 -7.07 6.00
CA LEU A 89 -12.01 -7.39 5.78
C LEU A 89 -11.23 -7.23 7.07
N ARG A 90 -10.23 -8.06 7.26
CA ARG A 90 -9.34 -7.92 8.41
C ARG A 90 -8.47 -6.66 8.23
N THR A 91 -8.37 -5.85 9.27
CA THR A 91 -7.52 -4.66 9.31
C THR A 91 -6.08 -5.00 8.91
N PRO A 92 -5.44 -4.21 8.04
CA PRO A 92 -4.07 -4.48 7.60
C PRO A 92 -3.07 -4.40 8.74
N ARG A 93 -2.12 -5.33 8.74
CA ARG A 93 -0.94 -5.32 9.57
C ARG A 93 0.24 -5.86 8.77
N PRO A 94 0.74 -5.11 7.82
CA PRO A 94 1.84 -5.57 6.97
C PRO A 94 3.10 -5.88 7.78
N ASP A 95 3.84 -6.90 7.33
CA ASP A 95 5.13 -7.23 7.95
C ASP A 95 6.14 -6.09 7.77
N VAL A 96 6.11 -5.44 6.61
CA VAL A 96 6.84 -4.19 6.34
C VAL A 96 5.93 -3.25 5.55
N SER A 97 5.88 -1.99 5.95
CA SER A 97 5.24 -0.89 5.21
C SER A 97 6.27 0.16 4.86
N VAL A 98 6.23 0.67 3.64
CA VAL A 98 7.08 1.78 3.18
C VAL A 98 6.21 2.91 2.67
N GLY A 99 6.47 4.10 3.17
CA GLY A 99 5.81 5.35 2.79
C GLY A 99 6.77 6.52 2.87
N MET A 100 6.26 7.72 2.74
CA MET A 100 7.03 8.96 2.84
C MET A 100 7.17 9.39 4.29
N THR A 101 8.24 10.11 4.63
CA THR A 101 8.34 10.78 5.92
C THR A 101 7.56 12.09 5.91
N ASP A 102 7.00 12.49 7.07
CA ASP A 102 6.39 13.81 7.25
C ASP A 102 7.32 14.94 6.81
N ALA A 103 8.61 14.80 7.14
CA ALA A 103 9.64 15.79 6.80
C ALA A 103 9.86 15.92 5.30
N SER A 104 9.83 14.80 4.58
CA SER A 104 9.97 14.77 3.11
C SER A 104 8.81 15.50 2.44
N LEU A 105 7.57 15.21 2.83
CA LEU A 105 6.38 15.90 2.30
C LEU A 105 6.40 17.39 2.66
N ALA A 106 6.69 17.74 3.91
CA ALA A 106 6.78 19.12 4.33
C ALA A 106 7.85 19.90 3.54
N SER A 107 8.99 19.27 3.23
CA SER A 107 10.06 19.91 2.46
C SER A 107 9.63 20.27 1.04
N VAL A 108 8.85 19.43 0.38
CA VAL A 108 8.34 19.69 -0.98
C VAL A 108 7.21 20.72 -0.96
N LEU A 109 6.43 20.80 0.11
CA LEU A 109 5.38 21.82 0.29
C LEU A 109 5.93 23.18 0.71
N ARG A 110 7.14 23.25 1.26
CA ARG A 110 7.77 24.46 1.82
C ARG A 110 7.81 25.67 0.86
N PRO A 111 8.09 25.53 -0.44
CA PRO A 111 8.06 26.66 -1.36
C PRO A 111 6.71 27.37 -1.42
N ALA A 112 5.61 26.64 -1.22
CA ALA A 112 4.26 27.20 -1.21
C ALA A 112 3.77 27.59 0.19
N ARG A 113 4.46 27.15 1.28
CA ARG A 113 3.96 27.14 2.66
C ARG A 113 4.87 27.75 3.71
N GLY A 114 6.14 27.84 3.41
CA GLY A 114 7.13 28.17 4.42
C GLY A 114 7.12 27.16 5.57
N ASP A 115 7.27 27.62 6.79
CA ASP A 115 7.34 26.78 7.98
C ASP A 115 5.99 26.14 8.38
N ASN A 116 4.88 26.61 7.81
CA ASN A 116 3.54 26.08 8.09
C ASN A 116 3.22 24.77 7.36
N ALA A 117 4.08 24.30 6.45
CA ALA A 117 3.84 23.08 5.67
C ALA A 117 3.60 21.83 6.56
N ARG A 118 4.36 21.71 7.64
CA ARG A 118 4.23 20.59 8.57
C ARG A 118 2.96 20.67 9.42
N PHE A 119 2.60 21.87 9.86
CA PHE A 119 1.35 22.11 10.60
C PHE A 119 0.14 21.77 9.74
N PHE A 120 0.15 22.16 8.47
CA PHE A 120 -0.91 21.83 7.53
C PHE A 120 -1.09 20.30 7.38
N LEU A 121 -0.02 19.56 7.19
CA LEU A 121 -0.10 18.08 7.10
C LEU A 121 -0.64 17.46 8.39
N ASN A 122 -0.20 17.96 9.53
CA ASN A 122 -0.67 17.49 10.83
C ASN A 122 -2.14 17.80 11.06
N ASP A 123 -2.57 19.03 10.70
CA ASP A 123 -3.95 19.46 10.84
C ASP A 123 -4.91 18.62 10.00
N LEU A 124 -4.53 18.29 8.75
CA LEU A 124 -5.29 17.38 7.90
C LEU A 124 -5.48 16.00 8.54
N GLN A 125 -4.44 15.46 9.15
CA GLN A 125 -4.47 14.15 9.81
C GLN A 125 -5.25 14.21 11.13
N ASP A 126 -5.06 15.26 11.95
CA ASP A 126 -5.66 15.39 13.28
C ASP A 126 -7.15 15.70 13.22
N THR A 127 -7.58 16.41 12.17
CA THR A 127 -9.00 16.68 11.89
C THR A 127 -9.68 15.54 11.12
N GLU A 128 -8.94 14.49 10.79
CA GLU A 128 -9.39 13.39 9.92
C GLU A 128 -9.89 13.82 8.54
N ALA A 129 -9.58 15.06 8.14
CA ALA A 129 -9.91 15.55 6.81
C ALA A 129 -9.16 14.77 5.71
N LEU A 130 -7.94 14.30 6.03
CA LEU A 130 -7.15 13.43 5.17
C LEU A 130 -6.28 12.50 6.03
N ILE A 131 -6.57 11.22 5.97
CA ILE A 131 -5.74 10.20 6.59
C ILE A 131 -4.55 9.92 5.68
N SER A 132 -3.37 10.40 6.05
CA SER A 132 -2.12 10.14 5.31
C SER A 132 -1.28 9.06 5.98
N ASP A 133 -1.24 9.04 7.32
CA ASP A 133 -0.58 8.01 8.13
C ASP A 133 -1.62 6.94 8.51
N PRO A 134 -1.44 5.68 8.08
CA PRO A 134 -2.42 4.63 8.32
C PRO A 134 -2.43 4.10 9.76
N GLY A 135 -1.47 4.48 10.61
CA GLY A 135 -1.31 3.89 11.93
C GLY A 135 -2.40 4.27 12.92
N LEU A 136 -2.83 3.34 13.76
CA LEU A 136 -3.66 3.63 14.95
C LEU A 136 -2.95 4.62 15.89
N THR A 137 -1.64 4.47 16.01
CA THR A 137 -0.75 5.48 16.60
C THR A 137 0.13 6.01 15.50
N ARG A 138 0.47 7.30 15.54
CA ARG A 138 1.30 7.92 14.49
C ARG A 138 2.57 7.11 14.23
N LEU A 139 2.72 6.67 12.99
CA LEU A 139 3.91 5.97 12.52
C LEU A 139 4.93 6.92 11.90
N HIS A 140 4.54 8.17 11.62
CA HIS A 140 5.27 9.15 10.80
C HIS A 140 5.54 8.64 9.38
N LEU A 141 4.72 7.69 8.93
CA LEU A 141 4.75 7.07 7.61
C LEU A 141 3.52 7.52 6.83
N CYS A 142 3.72 8.45 5.90
CA CYS A 142 2.64 9.00 5.10
C CYS A 142 2.53 8.30 3.75
N PHE A 143 1.30 8.10 3.30
CA PHE A 143 0.98 7.54 1.99
C PHE A 143 1.80 6.27 1.70
N PRO A 144 1.53 5.17 2.40
CA PRO A 144 2.19 3.90 2.13
C PRO A 144 1.94 3.50 0.68
N PHE A 145 2.99 3.08 -0.01
CA PHE A 145 2.91 2.70 -1.41
C PHE A 145 3.58 1.36 -1.71
N PHE A 146 4.33 0.80 -0.75
CA PHE A 146 4.93 -0.51 -0.89
C PHE A 146 4.83 -1.27 0.44
N VAL A 147 4.30 -2.50 0.38
CA VAL A 147 4.17 -3.38 1.54
C VAL A 147 4.82 -4.73 1.26
N ILE A 148 5.29 -5.40 2.30
CA ILE A 148 5.77 -6.78 2.23
C ILE A 148 4.96 -7.65 3.17
N GLU A 149 4.50 -8.79 2.66
CA GLU A 149 3.85 -9.86 3.42
C GLU A 149 4.67 -11.14 3.28
N THR A 150 5.21 -11.58 4.38
CA THR A 150 6.12 -12.72 4.44
C THR A 150 5.42 -13.94 5.05
N LYS A 151 5.64 -15.09 4.47
CA LYS A 151 5.27 -16.39 5.02
C LYS A 151 6.48 -17.34 4.98
N SER A 152 6.40 -18.37 5.79
CA SER A 152 7.36 -19.47 5.75
C SER A 152 6.60 -20.78 5.80
N GLY A 153 6.87 -21.67 4.86
CA GLY A 153 6.33 -23.04 4.85
C GLY A 153 6.70 -23.81 6.11
N ALA A 154 7.89 -23.57 6.68
CA ALA A 154 8.33 -24.17 7.94
C ALA A 154 7.43 -23.80 9.14
N ALA A 155 6.73 -22.65 9.08
CA ALA A 155 5.78 -22.22 10.09
C ALA A 155 4.31 -22.44 9.68
N GLY A 156 4.04 -23.25 8.65
CA GLY A 156 2.68 -23.54 8.17
C GLY A 156 2.03 -22.40 7.38
N GLY A 157 2.79 -21.34 7.04
CA GLY A 157 2.32 -20.26 6.19
C GLY A 157 2.52 -20.60 4.71
N ASN A 158 1.69 -20.00 3.85
CA ASN A 158 1.78 -20.17 2.41
C ASN A 158 1.59 -18.85 1.64
N LEU A 159 1.91 -18.89 0.36
CA LEU A 159 1.88 -17.73 -0.52
C LEU A 159 0.48 -17.13 -0.68
N TYR A 160 -0.59 -17.95 -0.71
CA TYR A 160 -1.98 -17.48 -0.78
C TYR A 160 -2.37 -16.61 0.42
N GLN A 161 -1.90 -16.97 1.61
CA GLN A 161 -2.12 -16.15 2.80
C GLN A 161 -1.42 -14.79 2.68
N ALA A 162 -0.19 -14.76 2.13
CA ALA A 162 0.53 -13.53 1.88
C ALA A 162 -0.19 -12.68 0.81
N GLN A 163 -0.66 -13.29 -0.27
CA GLN A 163 -1.40 -12.62 -1.34
C GLN A 163 -2.70 -12.00 -0.81
N ASN A 164 -3.49 -12.74 -0.03
CA ASN A 164 -4.74 -12.22 0.56
C ASN A 164 -4.48 -11.02 1.50
N GLN A 165 -3.44 -11.08 2.33
CA GLN A 165 -3.06 -9.96 3.19
C GLN A 165 -2.58 -8.76 2.38
N SER A 166 -1.76 -9.00 1.35
CA SER A 166 -1.26 -7.93 0.49
C SER A 166 -2.35 -7.28 -0.36
N ALA A 167 -3.39 -8.04 -0.77
CA ALA A 167 -4.53 -7.49 -1.47
C ALA A 167 -5.27 -6.44 -0.62
N VAL A 168 -5.49 -6.74 0.67
CA VAL A 168 -6.13 -5.80 1.59
C VAL A 168 -5.21 -4.60 1.87
N SER A 169 -3.93 -4.83 2.19
CA SER A 169 -2.95 -3.77 2.45
C SER A 169 -2.75 -2.84 1.25
N GLY A 170 -2.68 -3.42 0.04
CA GLY A 170 -2.54 -2.65 -1.21
C GLY A 170 -3.79 -1.83 -1.53
N ALA A 171 -4.98 -2.39 -1.37
CA ALA A 171 -6.24 -1.67 -1.55
C ALA A 171 -6.39 -0.53 -0.54
N SER A 172 -6.01 -0.75 0.73
CA SER A 172 -6.00 0.28 1.77
C SER A 172 -5.02 1.41 1.45
N ALA A 173 -3.83 1.10 0.92
CA ALA A 173 -2.87 2.11 0.48
C ALA A 173 -3.45 2.99 -0.65
N ILE A 174 -4.17 2.39 -1.60
CA ILE A 174 -4.87 3.13 -2.65
C ILE A 174 -6.01 3.97 -2.07
N ASN A 175 -6.75 3.46 -1.08
CA ASN A 175 -7.82 4.20 -0.43
C ASN A 175 -7.31 5.49 0.22
N ILE A 176 -6.15 5.43 0.87
CA ILE A 176 -5.46 6.60 1.42
C ILE A 176 -5.10 7.61 0.30
N LEU A 177 -4.61 7.15 -0.84
CA LEU A 177 -4.31 8.01 -1.99
C LEU A 177 -5.59 8.63 -2.59
N LYS A 178 -6.69 7.88 -2.67
CA LYS A 178 -7.98 8.40 -3.13
C LYS A 178 -8.49 9.54 -2.26
N GLY A 179 -8.30 9.47 -0.95
CA GLY A 179 -8.70 10.51 -0.01
C GLY A 179 -8.22 11.91 -0.39
N ILE A 180 -7.01 12.05 -0.97
CA ILE A 180 -6.53 13.35 -1.46
C ILE A 180 -7.40 13.88 -2.60
N THR A 181 -7.76 13.00 -3.54
CA THR A 181 -8.57 13.38 -4.70
C THR A 181 -9.99 13.71 -4.27
N GLU A 182 -10.58 12.90 -3.43
CA GLU A 182 -11.93 13.07 -2.88
C GLU A 182 -12.04 14.37 -2.07
N LEU A 183 -11.05 14.67 -1.24
CA LEU A 183 -10.99 15.91 -0.49
C LEU A 183 -10.89 17.14 -1.43
N TYR A 184 -10.07 17.04 -2.48
CA TYR A 184 -9.95 18.10 -3.47
C TYR A 184 -11.28 18.33 -4.23
N GLU A 185 -11.93 17.28 -4.67
CA GLU A 185 -13.22 17.33 -5.38
C GLU A 185 -14.35 17.86 -4.48
N LEU A 186 -14.29 17.61 -3.19
CA LEU A 186 -15.25 18.10 -2.21
C LEU A 186 -15.08 19.60 -1.94
N GLU A 187 -13.84 20.08 -1.80
CA GLU A 187 -13.55 21.45 -1.36
C GLU A 187 -13.49 22.48 -2.51
N TYR A 188 -13.06 22.06 -3.69
CA TYR A 188 -12.91 22.96 -4.84
C TYR A 188 -14.22 23.65 -5.26
N PRO A 189 -15.34 22.96 -5.45
CA PRO A 189 -16.61 23.58 -5.83
C PRO A 189 -17.14 24.58 -4.81
N LYS A 190 -16.95 24.30 -3.51
CA LYS A 190 -17.40 25.16 -2.42
C LYS A 190 -16.79 26.57 -2.48
N ARG A 191 -15.53 26.65 -2.92
CA ARG A 191 -14.76 27.89 -2.98
C ARG A 191 -14.83 28.60 -4.35
N HIS A 192 -15.19 27.86 -5.40
CA HIS A 192 -15.20 28.37 -6.78
C HIS A 192 -16.62 28.46 -7.39
N GLY A 193 -17.64 28.66 -6.54
CA GLY A 193 -19.00 28.92 -7.00
C GLY A 193 -19.64 27.77 -7.79
N GLY A 194 -19.37 26.53 -7.38
CA GLY A 194 -19.95 25.33 -7.99
C GLY A 194 -19.29 24.89 -9.29
N LYS A 195 -18.13 25.46 -9.65
CA LYS A 195 -17.37 24.98 -10.81
C LYS A 195 -16.77 23.60 -10.53
N GLU A 196 -16.81 22.73 -11.51
CA GLU A 196 -16.17 21.42 -11.41
C GLU A 196 -14.65 21.54 -11.23
N ALA A 197 -14.11 20.63 -10.41
CA ALA A 197 -12.69 20.57 -10.14
C ALA A 197 -11.94 19.94 -11.32
N HIS A 198 -11.33 20.75 -12.17
CA HIS A 198 -10.40 20.27 -13.18
C HIS A 198 -8.99 20.25 -12.59
N SER A 199 -8.55 19.06 -12.15
CA SER A 199 -7.17 18.89 -11.73
C SER A 199 -6.28 18.61 -12.92
N THR A 200 -5.21 19.40 -13.06
CA THR A 200 -4.18 19.21 -14.11
C THR A 200 -3.20 18.08 -13.78
N VAL A 201 -3.23 17.55 -12.56
CA VAL A 201 -2.31 16.51 -12.10
C VAL A 201 -3.07 15.23 -11.83
N ASP A 202 -2.75 14.21 -12.58
CA ASP A 202 -3.24 12.86 -12.33
C ASP A 202 -2.42 12.24 -11.17
N LEU A 203 -3.06 12.06 -10.02
CA LEU A 203 -2.46 11.30 -8.91
C LEU A 203 -2.55 9.82 -9.26
N PRO A 204 -1.42 9.11 -9.42
CA PRO A 204 -1.47 7.69 -9.71
C PRO A 204 -2.01 6.91 -8.52
N LEU A 205 -3.22 6.35 -8.66
CA LEU A 205 -3.82 5.45 -7.66
C LEU A 205 -3.19 4.07 -7.81
N LEU A 206 -1.92 3.98 -7.43
CA LEU A 206 -1.04 2.84 -7.60
C LEU A 206 -0.24 2.58 -6.32
N ALA A 207 -0.22 1.33 -5.90
CA ALA A 207 0.63 0.82 -4.83
C ALA A 207 1.25 -0.51 -5.25
N PHE A 208 2.25 -0.96 -4.52
CA PHE A 208 2.92 -2.22 -4.79
C PHE A 208 2.98 -3.09 -3.54
N SER A 209 3.07 -4.40 -3.75
CA SER A 209 3.42 -5.31 -2.67
C SER A 209 4.43 -6.36 -3.13
N MET A 210 5.14 -6.92 -2.17
CA MET A 210 5.91 -8.13 -2.33
C MET A 210 5.34 -9.19 -1.39
N THR A 211 4.97 -10.35 -1.93
CA THR A 211 4.58 -11.52 -1.15
C THR A 211 5.67 -12.55 -1.19
N THR A 212 5.96 -13.19 -0.06
CA THR A 212 7.01 -14.20 -0.01
C THR A 212 6.57 -15.45 0.73
N GLU A 213 7.03 -16.61 0.24
CA GLU A 213 7.05 -17.86 0.99
C GLU A 213 8.49 -18.39 0.96
N GLY A 214 9.22 -18.13 2.05
CA GLY A 214 10.64 -18.39 2.07
C GLY A 214 11.35 -17.66 0.93
N PRO A 215 12.13 -18.38 0.08
CA PRO A 215 12.89 -17.77 -1.01
C PRO A 215 12.04 -17.40 -2.24
N VAL A 216 10.79 -17.80 -2.31
CA VAL A 216 9.90 -17.46 -3.43
C VAL A 216 9.29 -16.11 -3.18
N CYS A 217 9.50 -15.17 -4.10
CA CYS A 217 9.01 -13.80 -4.03
C CYS A 217 8.15 -13.49 -5.24
N GLU A 218 7.02 -12.85 -5.01
CA GLU A 218 6.18 -12.26 -6.05
C GLU A 218 6.11 -10.75 -5.83
N ILE A 219 6.05 -9.99 -6.90
CA ILE A 219 5.77 -8.55 -6.85
C ILE A 219 4.44 -8.30 -7.55
N TRP A 220 3.61 -7.49 -6.92
CA TRP A 220 2.26 -7.17 -7.33
C TRP A 220 2.09 -5.67 -7.48
N ALA A 221 1.32 -5.25 -8.50
CA ALA A 221 0.80 -3.90 -8.62
C ALA A 221 -0.66 -3.88 -8.19
N HIS A 222 -1.03 -2.91 -7.36
CA HIS A 222 -2.39 -2.64 -6.91
C HIS A 222 -2.83 -1.31 -7.51
N PHE A 223 -4.03 -1.26 -8.06
CA PHE A 223 -4.56 -0.05 -8.67
C PHE A 223 -6.08 0.01 -8.58
N TRP A 224 -6.62 1.22 -8.73
CA TRP A 224 -8.04 1.42 -8.87
C TRP A 224 -8.44 1.35 -10.35
N ASP A 225 -9.31 0.41 -10.70
CA ASP A 225 -9.88 0.29 -12.04
C ASP A 225 -11.18 1.09 -12.11
N THR A 226 -11.15 2.21 -12.83
CA THR A 226 -12.31 3.09 -12.99
C THR A 226 -13.45 2.44 -13.77
N SER A 227 -13.16 1.52 -14.67
CA SER A 227 -14.17 0.82 -15.46
C SER A 227 -14.93 -0.21 -14.64
N LYS A 228 -14.25 -0.91 -13.75
CA LYS A 228 -14.82 -1.90 -12.84
C LYS A 228 -15.28 -1.29 -11.51
N LYS A 229 -14.92 -0.02 -11.25
CA LYS A 229 -15.12 0.65 -9.96
C LYS A 229 -14.63 -0.21 -8.79
N GLY A 230 -13.43 -0.75 -8.93
CA GLY A 230 -12.89 -1.71 -7.96
C GLY A 230 -11.37 -1.69 -7.85
N TYR A 231 -10.90 -2.23 -6.73
CA TYR A 231 -9.47 -2.46 -6.50
C TYR A 231 -9.01 -3.69 -7.27
N CYS A 232 -7.92 -3.57 -7.98
CA CYS A 232 -7.30 -4.62 -8.76
C CYS A 232 -5.90 -4.91 -8.25
N MET A 233 -5.49 -6.18 -8.35
CA MET A 233 -4.16 -6.67 -8.03
C MET A 233 -3.65 -7.50 -9.21
N THR A 234 -2.48 -7.15 -9.74
CA THR A 234 -1.87 -7.81 -10.91
C THR A 234 -0.46 -8.27 -10.59
N ASN A 235 -0.16 -9.55 -10.89
CA ASN A 235 1.18 -10.10 -10.72
C ASN A 235 2.15 -9.52 -11.75
N MET A 236 3.28 -9.00 -11.28
CA MET A 236 4.35 -8.43 -12.10
C MET A 236 5.50 -9.42 -12.33
N GLY A 237 5.47 -10.56 -11.67
CA GLY A 237 6.45 -11.64 -11.82
C GLY A 237 6.74 -12.37 -10.51
N ILE A 238 7.36 -13.54 -10.66
CA ILE A 238 7.71 -14.47 -9.59
C ILE A 238 9.18 -14.82 -9.73
N TRP A 239 9.93 -14.76 -8.64
CA TRP A 239 11.36 -15.05 -8.61
C TRP A 239 11.74 -15.86 -7.38
N ARG A 240 12.86 -16.57 -7.51
CA ARG A 240 13.44 -17.31 -6.40
C ARG A 240 14.78 -16.70 -6.01
N THR A 241 14.88 -16.16 -4.80
CA THR A 241 16.06 -15.43 -4.33
C THR A 241 17.29 -16.32 -4.04
N THR A 242 17.14 -17.63 -3.99
CA THR A 242 18.29 -18.56 -3.93
C THR A 242 19.05 -18.65 -5.26
N SER A 243 18.51 -18.13 -6.36
CA SER A 243 19.24 -17.97 -7.62
C SER A 243 19.75 -16.55 -7.78
N GLU A 244 20.91 -16.39 -8.38
CA GLU A 244 21.52 -15.08 -8.64
C GLU A 244 20.63 -14.18 -9.49
N ALA A 245 20.07 -14.72 -10.58
CA ALA A 245 19.17 -14.00 -11.46
C ALA A 245 17.88 -13.58 -10.73
N GLY A 246 17.30 -14.46 -9.91
CA GLY A 246 16.09 -14.15 -9.15
C GLY A 246 16.33 -13.09 -8.08
N ALA A 247 17.43 -13.16 -7.34
CA ALA A 247 17.81 -12.14 -6.36
C ALA A 247 18.05 -10.78 -7.05
N LEU A 248 18.73 -10.75 -8.20
CA LEU A 248 18.97 -9.52 -8.97
C LEU A 248 17.66 -8.89 -9.44
N GLU A 249 16.72 -9.67 -9.94
CA GLU A 249 15.40 -9.17 -10.37
C GLU A 249 14.60 -8.59 -9.20
N VAL A 250 14.51 -9.29 -8.08
CA VAL A 250 13.79 -8.82 -6.89
C VAL A 250 14.37 -7.49 -6.40
N VAL A 251 15.69 -7.39 -6.21
CA VAL A 251 16.38 -6.18 -5.75
C VAL A 251 16.20 -5.02 -6.73
N SER A 252 16.32 -5.31 -8.03
CA SER A 252 16.15 -4.29 -9.09
C SER A 252 14.74 -3.71 -9.10
N ARG A 253 13.72 -4.54 -8.93
CA ARG A 253 12.32 -4.09 -8.88
C ARG A 253 12.01 -3.34 -7.60
N MET A 254 12.46 -3.82 -6.44
CA MET A 254 12.35 -3.07 -5.19
C MET A 254 12.99 -1.69 -5.31
N SER A 255 14.19 -1.59 -5.86
CA SER A 255 14.88 -0.31 -6.09
C SER A 255 14.08 0.64 -6.99
N ARG A 256 13.46 0.13 -8.06
CA ARG A 256 12.62 0.95 -8.97
C ARG A 256 11.35 1.45 -8.28
N ILE A 257 10.67 0.59 -7.51
CA ILE A 257 9.48 0.96 -6.74
C ILE A 257 9.82 2.04 -5.71
N LEU A 258 10.89 1.86 -4.92
CA LEU A 258 11.32 2.83 -3.92
C LEU A 258 11.70 4.18 -4.54
N ARG A 259 12.38 4.17 -5.70
CA ARG A 259 12.72 5.38 -6.44
C ARG A 259 11.49 6.09 -6.98
N TRP A 260 10.54 5.34 -7.52
CA TRP A 260 9.26 5.91 -7.96
C TRP A 260 8.51 6.57 -6.81
N GLY A 261 8.44 5.91 -5.64
CA GLY A 261 7.79 6.44 -4.45
C GLY A 261 8.45 7.73 -3.95
N SER A 262 9.79 7.76 -3.87
CA SER A 262 10.55 8.92 -3.38
C SER A 262 10.61 10.11 -4.35
N ALA A 263 10.24 9.94 -5.62
CA ALA A 263 10.28 10.98 -6.64
C ALA A 263 8.90 11.21 -7.27
N GLY A 264 8.47 10.34 -8.18
CA GLY A 264 7.25 10.53 -8.96
C GLY A 264 5.99 10.65 -8.11
N LEU A 265 5.74 9.66 -7.23
CA LEU A 265 4.57 9.65 -6.37
C LEU A 265 4.61 10.80 -5.36
N ARG A 266 5.75 11.02 -4.69
CA ARG A 266 5.90 12.12 -3.73
C ARG A 266 5.58 13.47 -4.35
N ASN A 267 6.09 13.74 -5.55
CA ASN A 267 5.88 15.02 -6.24
C ASN A 267 4.40 15.19 -6.63
N ALA A 268 3.74 14.14 -7.13
CA ALA A 268 2.33 14.16 -7.46
C ALA A 268 1.45 14.44 -6.22
N ILE A 269 1.75 13.78 -5.10
CA ILE A 269 1.06 14.04 -3.82
C ILE A 269 1.29 15.49 -3.36
N ALA A 270 2.52 15.98 -3.37
CA ALA A 270 2.86 17.33 -2.94
C ALA A 270 2.17 18.40 -3.80
N GLU A 271 2.09 18.18 -5.11
CA GLU A 271 1.38 19.09 -6.02
C GLU A 271 -0.13 19.10 -5.71
N ARG A 272 -0.74 17.94 -5.47
CA ARG A 272 -2.14 17.83 -5.11
C ARG A 272 -2.42 18.52 -3.77
N LEU A 273 -1.60 18.28 -2.75
CA LEU A 273 -1.70 18.94 -1.45
C LEU A 273 -1.48 20.46 -1.54
N SER A 274 -0.58 20.91 -2.41
CA SER A 274 -0.39 22.35 -2.67
C SER A 274 -1.62 23.00 -3.29
N ASN A 275 -2.32 22.29 -4.18
CA ASN A 275 -3.56 22.78 -4.77
C ASN A 275 -4.70 22.81 -3.73
N LEU A 276 -4.82 21.82 -2.86
CA LEU A 276 -5.77 21.83 -1.75
C LEU A 276 -5.60 23.04 -0.84
N TYR A 277 -4.39 23.39 -0.52
CA TYR A 277 -4.21 24.56 0.34
C TYR A 277 -4.57 25.88 -0.36
N LYS A 278 -4.24 26.06 -1.62
CA LYS A 278 -4.67 27.29 -2.35
C LYS A 278 -6.18 27.50 -2.27
N ILE A 279 -6.92 26.40 -2.12
CA ILE A 279 -8.37 26.41 -1.92
C ILE A 279 -8.73 26.89 -0.50
N TRP A 280 -7.93 26.58 0.51
CA TRP A 280 -8.20 26.88 1.92
C TRP A 280 -7.58 28.20 2.41
N SER A 281 -6.63 28.77 1.69
CA SER A 281 -6.04 30.09 1.98
C SER A 281 -6.77 31.22 1.31
#